data_2e86ac04c3c66862d6f9c2f1729fc2bf
#
_entry.id   2e86ac04c3c66862d6f9c2f1729fc2bf
#
_cell.length_a   1.000
_cell.length_b   1.000
_cell.length_c   1.000
_cell.angle_alpha   90.00
_cell.angle_beta   90.00
_cell.angle_gamma   90.00
#
_symmetry.space_group_name_H-M   'P 1'
#
loop_
_entity.id
_entity.type
_entity.pdbx_description
1 polymer ?
#
loop_
_entity_poly.entity_id
_entity_poly.type
_entity_poly.pdbx_seq_one_letter_code
_entity_poly.pdbx_strand_id
1 'polypeptide(L)'
;MLDRMPDAVAVHRLSRRIAAPCILASVLALLVFAGAAAGSPARSDATRAVPTIAGMDDAARWTAAYWIGRAPEADRPLATPDAIARQNARLLREDPSMHALAALGPELQGAQVRGWIEAVSRRPAAARFDASGRRLAPRSLDRLIDALALDTIPARQTTRYGLVVRRAALRTFPTDQRVFSTPGDTDIDRFQESALFPGTPVVIAHASRDGRWLFVVSQRYAAWIDTRDVAEGDAGTVLAYGARAPYRLVTGAAVHTAFTPEAPAVSAVQLDMGTRVPLAVAPAQGPLNGQHPASGHAVELPVRDGAGRLVLHPALLPRSADTADGPLPLTRRHLIGQAFKFLGERYGWGHDYNARDCSGFVSEVYASMGLVLPRNTGDQAGSPVLAVDRLGDAVRRDVAMGALEVGDLVYVPGHVMMVIGHADGEPFVIHDIHGGGQRGTGGDVVRLGLNGVVVTSLRGLVFDDGTPYVDRATAIVRPADVR
;
A
#
# COMPACT_ATOMS: atom_id res chain seq x y z
N MET A 1 -15.91 12.59 69.10
CA MET A 1 -16.02 14.04 68.83
C MET A 1 -16.39 14.09 67.34
N LEU A 2 -17.69 13.95 67.01
CA LEU A 2 -18.70 15.02 67.03
C LEU A 2 -18.14 16.31 66.41
N ASP A 3 -18.60 16.87 65.32
CA ASP A 3 -19.95 17.20 64.82
C ASP A 3 -19.72 18.02 63.51
N ARG A 4 -20.45 18.06 62.51
CA ARG A 4 -21.80 18.37 62.08
C ARG A 4 -21.80 18.62 60.55
N MET A 5 -22.70 17.96 59.92
CA MET A 5 -23.40 18.52 58.73
C MET A 5 -24.45 19.57 59.23
N PRO A 6 -24.99 20.47 58.38
CA PRO A 6 -26.27 20.18 57.77
C PRO A 6 -26.50 20.70 56.33
N ASP A 7 -27.32 20.00 55.59
CA ASP A 7 -28.68 20.29 55.03
C ASP A 7 -28.75 21.32 53.89
N ALA A 8 -29.19 20.95 52.73
CA ALA A 8 -30.41 20.42 52.12
C ALA A 8 -31.31 21.55 51.50
N VAL A 9 -31.92 21.19 50.36
CA VAL A 9 -33.20 21.66 49.78
C VAL A 9 -33.14 22.87 48.80
N ALA A 10 -33.45 22.62 47.51
CA ALA A 10 -34.77 22.92 46.95
C ALA A 10 -34.93 22.40 45.51
N VAL A 11 -35.93 21.53 45.41
CA VAL A 11 -36.59 21.06 44.19
C VAL A 11 -37.54 22.14 43.71
N HIS A 12 -37.52 22.49 42.41
CA HIS A 12 -38.67 23.05 41.73
C HIS A 12 -39.01 22.31 40.46
N ARG A 13 -40.08 21.53 40.55
CA ARG A 13 -40.89 21.05 39.42
C ARG A 13 -41.88 22.15 39.03
N LEU A 14 -42.07 22.36 37.72
CA LEU A 14 -43.35 22.78 37.11
C LEU A 14 -43.37 22.26 35.68
N SER A 15 -44.06 21.28 35.43
CA SER A 15 -45.36 20.91 34.89
C SER A 15 -45.74 21.60 33.56
N ARG A 16 -45.84 20.74 32.55
CA ARG A 16 -46.85 20.58 31.49
C ARG A 16 -47.60 21.79 30.94
N ARG A 17 -47.53 21.96 29.58
CA ARG A 17 -48.80 22.04 28.80
C ARG A 17 -48.60 21.48 27.39
N ILE A 18 -49.49 20.56 27.04
CA ILE A 18 -49.79 19.98 25.74
C ILE A 18 -50.74 20.91 25.01
N ALA A 19 -50.52 21.18 23.72
CA ALA A 19 -51.56 21.59 22.80
C ALA A 19 -51.18 21.20 21.35
N ALA A 20 -51.95 20.29 20.79
CA ALA A 20 -52.16 20.07 19.37
C ALA A 20 -53.62 20.51 19.07
N PRO A 21 -54.13 20.43 17.83
CA PRO A 21 -53.61 20.77 16.50
C PRO A 21 -54.51 21.84 15.81
N CYS A 22 -54.09 22.43 14.71
CA CYS A 22 -55.00 23.07 13.79
C CYS A 22 -54.65 22.66 12.34
N ILE A 23 -55.56 21.88 11.80
CA ILE A 23 -55.73 21.61 10.36
C ILE A 23 -56.35 22.87 9.74
N LEU A 24 -55.72 23.39 8.66
CA LEU A 24 -56.43 24.26 7.73
C LEU A 24 -56.04 23.84 6.29
N ALA A 25 -57.05 23.33 5.61
CA ALA A 25 -57.08 23.05 4.19
C ALA A 25 -57.23 24.36 3.40
N SER A 26 -56.51 24.52 2.34
CA SER A 26 -56.83 25.51 1.26
C SER A 26 -56.43 24.93 -0.11
N VAL A 27 -57.36 24.43 -0.76
CA VAL A 27 -57.91 24.54 -2.12
C VAL A 27 -56.99 25.20 -3.19
N LEU A 28 -56.52 24.33 -4.06
CA LEU A 28 -56.52 24.29 -5.55
C LEU A 28 -56.57 25.61 -6.34
N ALA A 29 -55.52 25.85 -7.11
CA ALA A 29 -55.59 26.56 -8.41
C ALA A 29 -54.71 25.82 -9.44
N LEU A 30 -55.35 25.04 -10.30
CA LEU A 30 -54.76 24.52 -11.55
C LEU A 30 -54.52 25.70 -12.52
N LEU A 31 -53.30 25.96 -12.90
CA LEU A 31 -52.91 26.66 -14.11
C LEU A 31 -52.22 25.67 -15.05
N VAL A 32 -52.92 25.25 -16.05
CA VAL A 32 -52.41 24.46 -17.21
C VAL A 32 -51.56 25.39 -18.05
N PHE A 33 -50.21 25.21 -17.97
CA PHE A 33 -49.31 25.68 -19.00
C PHE A 33 -48.91 24.48 -19.87
N ALA A 34 -49.49 24.42 -21.06
CA ALA A 34 -49.01 23.56 -22.13
C ALA A 34 -47.71 24.17 -22.67
N GLY A 35 -46.58 23.71 -22.13
CA GLY A 35 -45.24 23.96 -22.61
C GLY A 35 -44.74 22.69 -23.30
N ALA A 36 -44.44 22.80 -24.60
CA ALA A 36 -43.87 21.72 -25.41
C ALA A 36 -42.61 21.18 -24.73
N ALA A 37 -42.66 19.96 -24.23
CA ALA A 37 -41.51 19.23 -23.77
C ALA A 37 -40.67 18.83 -25.00
N ALA A 38 -39.60 19.60 -25.25
CA ALA A 38 -38.50 19.08 -26.06
C ALA A 38 -37.91 17.88 -25.28
N GLY A 39 -38.17 16.68 -25.77
CA GLY A 39 -37.65 15.44 -25.21
C GLY A 39 -36.13 15.47 -25.23
N SER A 40 -35.52 15.63 -24.07
CA SER A 40 -34.14 15.20 -23.87
C SER A 40 -34.07 13.72 -24.23
N PRO A 41 -33.12 13.28 -25.07
CA PRO A 41 -32.97 11.86 -25.32
C PRO A 41 -32.69 11.18 -23.98
N ALA A 42 -33.60 10.31 -23.58
CA ALA A 42 -33.36 9.39 -22.47
C ALA A 42 -32.04 8.66 -22.80
N ARG A 43 -30.98 8.91 -22.01
CA ARG A 43 -29.84 8.02 -22.00
C ARG A 43 -30.40 6.66 -21.62
N SER A 44 -30.43 5.76 -22.61
CA SER A 44 -30.65 4.36 -22.34
C SER A 44 -29.47 3.91 -21.50
N ASP A 45 -29.62 3.85 -20.17
CA ASP A 45 -28.87 2.99 -19.29
C ASP A 45 -29.27 1.54 -19.64
N ALA A 46 -28.93 1.12 -20.86
CA ALA A 46 -28.73 -0.28 -21.12
C ALA A 46 -27.59 -0.67 -20.18
N THR A 47 -27.89 -1.42 -19.12
CA THR A 47 -26.95 -2.11 -18.25
C THR A 47 -26.00 -2.88 -19.16
N ARG A 48 -24.86 -2.25 -19.48
CA ARG A 48 -23.84 -2.87 -20.31
C ARG A 48 -23.32 -4.03 -19.50
N ALA A 49 -23.60 -5.27 -19.93
CA ALA A 49 -23.14 -6.46 -19.23
C ALA A 49 -21.63 -6.32 -18.98
N VAL A 50 -21.22 -6.61 -17.75
CA VAL A 50 -19.80 -6.61 -17.37
C VAL A 50 -19.11 -7.68 -18.22
N PRO A 51 -18.05 -7.33 -18.98
CA PRO A 51 -17.38 -8.30 -19.85
C PRO A 51 -16.80 -9.46 -19.02
N THR A 52 -16.98 -10.69 -19.46
CA THR A 52 -16.34 -11.86 -18.87
C THR A 52 -14.83 -11.79 -19.12
N ILE A 53 -14.03 -12.11 -18.11
CA ILE A 53 -12.58 -12.20 -18.27
C ILE A 53 -12.25 -13.51 -18.99
N ALA A 54 -11.55 -13.41 -20.11
CA ALA A 54 -11.18 -14.57 -20.92
C ALA A 54 -10.42 -15.65 -20.11
N GLY A 55 -10.86 -16.89 -20.22
CA GLY A 55 -10.27 -18.03 -19.49
C GLY A 55 -10.67 -18.13 -18.02
N MET A 56 -11.58 -17.29 -17.53
CA MET A 56 -12.05 -17.28 -16.14
C MET A 56 -13.49 -17.79 -15.97
N ASP A 57 -14.00 -18.53 -16.94
CA ASP A 57 -15.36 -19.11 -16.91
C ASP A 57 -15.51 -20.21 -15.86
N ASP A 58 -14.42 -20.91 -15.51
CA ASP A 58 -14.39 -21.91 -14.44
C ASP A 58 -14.25 -21.19 -13.08
N ALA A 59 -15.30 -21.27 -12.26
CA ALA A 59 -15.33 -20.67 -10.92
C ALA A 59 -14.20 -21.18 -9.99
N ALA A 60 -13.67 -22.38 -10.22
CA ALA A 60 -12.56 -22.92 -9.44
C ALA A 60 -11.27 -22.08 -9.62
N ARG A 61 -11.07 -21.47 -10.79
CA ARG A 61 -9.90 -20.64 -11.10
C ARG A 61 -9.81 -19.37 -10.22
N TRP A 62 -10.91 -18.98 -9.56
CA TRP A 62 -10.93 -17.90 -8.58
C TRP A 62 -10.51 -18.33 -7.17
N THR A 63 -9.99 -19.56 -7.01
CA THR A 63 -9.56 -20.09 -5.71
C THR A 63 -8.08 -20.47 -5.70
N ALA A 64 -7.38 -20.15 -4.59
CA ALA A 64 -6.00 -20.56 -4.40
C ALA A 64 -5.86 -22.11 -4.49
N ALA A 65 -6.84 -22.85 -3.99
CA ALA A 65 -6.83 -24.31 -3.98
C ALA A 65 -6.70 -24.92 -5.38
N TYR A 66 -7.37 -24.34 -6.38
CA TYR A 66 -7.27 -24.78 -7.77
C TYR A 66 -5.84 -24.73 -8.31
N TRP A 67 -5.15 -23.60 -8.09
CA TRP A 67 -3.80 -23.36 -8.58
C TRP A 67 -2.76 -24.15 -7.76
N ILE A 68 -2.91 -24.21 -6.44
CA ILE A 68 -2.05 -25.01 -5.55
C ILE A 68 -2.11 -26.50 -5.92
N GLY A 69 -3.31 -27.02 -6.21
CA GLY A 69 -3.49 -28.42 -6.59
C GLY A 69 -2.85 -28.79 -7.93
N ARG A 70 -2.52 -27.79 -8.77
CA ARG A 70 -1.86 -27.97 -10.07
C ARG A 70 -0.38 -27.59 -10.06
N ALA A 71 0.08 -26.91 -9.01
CA ALA A 71 1.48 -26.50 -8.91
C ALA A 71 2.37 -27.75 -8.67
N PRO A 72 3.39 -27.98 -9.52
CA PRO A 72 4.31 -29.10 -9.31
C PRO A 72 5.08 -28.86 -8.01
N GLU A 73 5.25 -29.91 -7.21
CA GLU A 73 5.99 -29.86 -5.94
C GLU A 73 5.62 -28.64 -5.09
N ALA A 74 4.31 -28.38 -4.90
CA ALA A 74 3.79 -27.15 -4.31
C ALA A 74 4.43 -26.78 -2.95
N ASP A 75 4.79 -27.78 -2.17
CA ASP A 75 5.35 -27.64 -0.82
C ASP A 75 6.89 -27.65 -0.77
N ARG A 76 7.56 -27.89 -1.90
CA ARG A 76 9.02 -27.88 -1.97
C ARG A 76 9.56 -26.45 -1.78
N PRO A 77 10.47 -26.21 -0.82
CA PRO A 77 11.14 -24.91 -0.69
C PRO A 77 11.93 -24.59 -1.97
N LEU A 78 11.71 -23.38 -2.50
CA LEU A 78 12.41 -22.85 -3.66
C LEU A 78 13.77 -22.26 -3.28
N ALA A 79 13.88 -21.75 -2.03
CA ALA A 79 15.12 -21.23 -1.48
C ALA A 79 15.17 -21.48 0.03
N THR A 80 16.39 -21.53 0.58
CA THR A 80 16.60 -21.63 2.03
C THR A 80 16.54 -20.24 2.68
N PRO A 81 16.20 -20.13 3.98
CA PRO A 81 16.21 -18.86 4.71
C PRO A 81 17.57 -18.15 4.62
N ASP A 82 18.69 -18.87 4.72
CA ASP A 82 20.02 -18.29 4.62
C ASP A 82 20.33 -17.73 3.22
N ALA A 83 19.87 -18.39 2.18
CA ALA A 83 20.03 -17.90 0.81
C ALA A 83 19.22 -16.62 0.60
N ILE A 84 17.99 -16.56 1.11
CA ILE A 84 17.14 -15.36 1.10
C ILE A 84 17.83 -14.22 1.87
N ALA A 85 18.36 -14.49 3.06
CA ALA A 85 19.06 -13.49 3.85
C ALA A 85 20.30 -12.93 3.13
N ARG A 86 21.10 -13.78 2.47
CA ARG A 86 22.24 -13.35 1.64
C ARG A 86 21.79 -12.49 0.47
N GLN A 87 20.75 -12.87 -0.25
CA GLN A 87 20.22 -12.08 -1.36
C GLN A 87 19.72 -10.71 -0.89
N ASN A 88 18.97 -10.63 0.22
CA ASN A 88 18.52 -9.37 0.79
C ASN A 88 19.69 -8.46 1.19
N ALA A 89 20.73 -9.03 1.81
CA ALA A 89 21.94 -8.28 2.16
C ALA A 89 22.69 -7.78 0.93
N ARG A 90 22.75 -8.59 -0.13
CA ARG A 90 23.35 -8.20 -1.42
C ARG A 90 22.53 -7.11 -2.11
N LEU A 91 21.19 -7.26 -2.14
CA LEU A 91 20.26 -6.26 -2.68
C LEU A 91 20.47 -4.90 -1.99
N LEU A 92 20.55 -4.89 -0.66
CA LEU A 92 20.74 -3.66 0.10
C LEU A 92 22.09 -2.97 -0.18
N ARG A 93 23.14 -3.73 -0.53
CA ARG A 93 24.47 -3.17 -0.81
C ARG A 93 24.65 -2.72 -2.26
N GLU A 94 24.06 -3.44 -3.19
CA GLU A 94 24.45 -3.39 -4.62
C GLU A 94 23.34 -2.80 -5.51
N ASP A 95 22.08 -2.81 -5.05
CA ASP A 95 21.00 -2.25 -5.85
C ASP A 95 20.87 -0.74 -5.62
N PRO A 96 20.99 0.10 -6.67
CA PRO A 96 20.99 1.55 -6.53
C PRO A 96 19.66 2.14 -6.07
N SER A 97 18.55 1.38 -6.14
CA SER A 97 17.24 1.79 -5.66
C SER A 97 17.06 1.56 -4.15
N MET A 98 18.04 0.91 -3.50
CA MET A 98 17.99 0.57 -2.08
C MET A 98 18.88 1.50 -1.27
N HIS A 99 18.48 1.75 -0.01
CA HIS A 99 19.21 2.61 0.91
C HIS A 99 19.62 1.83 2.17
N ALA A 100 20.92 1.62 2.34
CA ALA A 100 21.48 1.02 3.56
C ALA A 100 21.53 2.09 4.66
N LEU A 101 20.44 2.28 5.42
CA LEU A 101 20.28 3.38 6.39
C LEU A 101 21.42 3.43 7.42
N ALA A 102 21.89 2.28 7.89
CA ALA A 102 23.00 2.20 8.82
C ALA A 102 24.36 2.66 8.22
N ALA A 103 24.47 2.65 6.90
CA ALA A 103 25.69 3.08 6.21
C ALA A 103 25.73 4.58 5.87
N LEU A 104 24.65 5.32 6.14
CA LEU A 104 24.59 6.77 5.89
C LEU A 104 25.47 7.58 6.84
N GLY A 105 25.97 6.96 7.91
CA GLY A 105 26.87 7.59 8.85
C GLY A 105 26.19 8.60 9.81
N PRO A 106 26.98 9.25 10.69
CA PRO A 106 26.47 10.16 11.70
C PRO A 106 26.07 11.54 11.14
N GLU A 107 26.53 11.87 9.94
CA GLU A 107 26.26 13.15 9.27
C GLU A 107 25.80 12.96 7.82
N LEU A 108 24.81 13.75 7.42
CA LEU A 108 24.36 13.88 6.02
C LEU A 108 24.95 15.13 5.39
N GLN A 109 25.38 15.01 4.14
CA GLN A 109 25.80 16.14 3.33
C GLN A 109 24.57 16.84 2.73
N GLY A 110 24.54 18.17 2.78
CA GLY A 110 23.41 18.95 2.24
C GLY A 110 23.16 18.71 0.76
N ALA A 111 24.22 18.50 -0.03
CA ALA A 111 24.10 18.15 -1.45
C ALA A 111 23.39 16.79 -1.66
N GLN A 112 23.66 15.80 -0.79
CA GLN A 112 22.98 14.50 -0.82
C GLN A 112 21.49 14.64 -0.49
N VAL A 113 21.15 15.38 0.56
CA VAL A 113 19.76 15.64 0.96
C VAL A 113 19.00 16.34 -0.18
N ARG A 114 19.59 17.41 -0.74
CA ARG A 114 19.04 18.11 -1.89
C ARG A 114 18.80 17.18 -3.06
N GLY A 115 19.78 16.34 -3.41
CA GLY A 115 19.67 15.39 -4.51
C GLY A 115 18.50 14.40 -4.33
N TRP A 116 18.27 13.89 -3.13
CA TRP A 116 17.13 13.02 -2.85
C TRP A 116 15.80 13.75 -3.05
N ILE A 117 15.66 14.99 -2.54
CA ILE A 117 14.44 15.78 -2.69
C ILE A 117 14.19 16.10 -4.17
N GLU A 118 15.20 16.56 -4.90
CA GLU A 118 15.09 16.93 -6.32
C GLU A 118 14.81 15.72 -7.22
N ALA A 119 15.20 14.51 -6.80
CA ALA A 119 14.87 13.28 -7.53
C ALA A 119 13.36 12.99 -7.54
N VAL A 120 12.67 13.29 -6.46
CA VAL A 120 11.23 13.02 -6.25
C VAL A 120 10.38 14.25 -6.56
N SER A 121 10.72 15.40 -5.99
CA SER A 121 9.89 16.62 -5.99
C SER A 121 10.09 17.46 -7.26
N ARG A 122 9.90 16.83 -8.42
CA ARG A 122 10.04 17.51 -9.72
C ARG A 122 8.76 18.23 -10.11
N ARG A 123 8.88 19.47 -10.59
CA ARG A 123 7.73 20.19 -11.17
C ARG A 123 7.13 19.35 -12.31
N PRO A 124 5.81 19.05 -12.27
CA PRO A 124 5.17 18.32 -13.36
C PRO A 124 5.31 19.04 -14.69
N ALA A 125 5.80 18.35 -15.73
CA ALA A 125 5.89 18.89 -17.08
C ALA A 125 4.50 18.98 -17.76
N ALA A 126 3.61 18.02 -17.47
CA ALA A 126 2.25 18.00 -17.97
C ALA A 126 1.29 18.71 -17.00
N ALA A 127 0.17 19.17 -17.55
CA ALA A 127 -0.91 19.73 -16.75
C ALA A 127 -1.38 18.75 -15.67
N ARG A 128 -1.72 19.28 -14.50
CA ARG A 128 -2.35 18.54 -13.40
C ARG A 128 -3.65 19.24 -13.02
N PHE A 129 -4.59 18.45 -12.50
CA PHE A 129 -5.93 18.90 -12.15
C PHE A 129 -6.21 18.54 -10.69
N ASP A 130 -6.95 19.39 -9.98
CA ASP A 130 -7.45 19.09 -8.64
C ASP A 130 -8.68 18.16 -8.70
N ALA A 131 -9.19 17.74 -7.54
CA ALA A 131 -10.36 16.87 -7.44
C ALA A 131 -11.65 17.48 -8.04
N SER A 132 -11.70 18.81 -8.24
CA SER A 132 -12.81 19.48 -8.90
C SER A 132 -12.63 19.57 -10.43
N GLY A 133 -11.57 19.01 -10.97
CA GLY A 133 -11.24 19.08 -12.40
C GLY A 133 -10.61 20.40 -12.84
N ARG A 134 -10.28 21.32 -11.93
CA ARG A 134 -9.61 22.57 -12.26
C ARG A 134 -8.12 22.34 -12.42
N ARG A 135 -7.56 22.93 -13.47
CA ARG A 135 -6.11 22.90 -13.72
C ARG A 135 -5.35 23.60 -12.60
N LEU A 136 -4.28 22.98 -12.09
CA LEU A 136 -3.38 23.62 -11.13
C LEU A 136 -2.73 24.85 -11.77
N ALA A 137 -2.89 26.00 -11.10
CA ALA A 137 -2.26 27.24 -11.54
C ALA A 137 -0.73 27.19 -11.33
N PRO A 138 0.07 27.85 -12.17
CA PRO A 138 1.53 27.93 -11.98
C PRO A 138 1.93 28.35 -10.56
N ARG A 139 1.24 29.35 -10.00
CA ARG A 139 1.47 29.83 -8.63
C ARG A 139 1.25 28.76 -7.54
N SER A 140 0.38 27.77 -7.79
CA SER A 140 0.19 26.66 -6.85
C SER A 140 1.38 25.72 -6.89
N LEU A 141 1.94 25.47 -8.07
CA LEU A 141 3.18 24.70 -8.23
C LEU A 141 4.38 25.44 -7.61
N ASP A 142 4.45 26.80 -7.76
CA ASP A 142 5.51 27.60 -7.14
C ASP A 142 5.48 27.48 -5.62
N ARG A 143 4.30 27.51 -5.00
CA ARG A 143 4.14 27.30 -3.55
C ARG A 143 4.59 25.90 -3.11
N LEU A 144 4.33 24.86 -3.91
CA LEU A 144 4.81 23.52 -3.61
C LEU A 144 6.32 23.42 -3.67
N ILE A 145 6.97 24.08 -4.62
CA ILE A 145 8.44 24.16 -4.72
C ILE A 145 9.01 24.96 -3.53
N ASP A 146 8.41 26.09 -3.18
CA ASP A 146 8.83 26.87 -2.01
C ASP A 146 8.70 26.07 -0.70
N ALA A 147 7.63 25.27 -0.57
CA ALA A 147 7.41 24.43 0.60
C ALA A 147 8.50 23.35 0.80
N LEU A 148 9.27 23.00 -0.23
CA LEU A 148 10.43 22.10 -0.10
C LEU A 148 11.53 22.68 0.79
N ALA A 149 11.54 24.01 1.02
CA ALA A 149 12.51 24.73 1.86
C ALA A 149 13.99 24.40 1.52
N LEU A 150 14.33 24.20 0.25
CA LEU A 150 15.67 23.79 -0.18
C LEU A 150 16.76 24.78 0.25
N ASP A 151 16.41 26.07 0.39
CA ASP A 151 17.28 27.13 0.86
C ASP A 151 17.72 26.98 2.32
N THR A 152 16.99 26.19 3.12
CA THR A 152 17.28 25.95 4.54
C THR A 152 18.13 24.71 4.80
N ILE A 153 18.48 23.93 3.76
CA ILE A 153 19.30 22.75 3.89
C ILE A 153 20.75 23.15 4.22
N PRO A 154 21.27 22.80 5.41
CA PRO A 154 22.63 23.13 5.80
C PRO A 154 23.65 22.32 4.99
N ALA A 155 24.91 22.80 4.89
CA ALA A 155 25.97 22.09 4.20
C ALA A 155 26.20 20.67 4.80
N ARG A 156 26.06 20.55 6.11
CA ARG A 156 26.12 19.28 6.87
C ARG A 156 25.11 19.32 7.99
N GLN A 157 24.56 18.15 8.33
CA GLN A 157 23.63 17.98 9.46
C GLN A 157 23.79 16.61 10.11
N THR A 158 23.54 16.52 11.41
CA THR A 158 23.48 15.24 12.12
C THR A 158 22.39 14.36 11.53
N THR A 159 22.71 13.08 11.31
CA THR A 159 21.74 12.10 10.86
C THR A 159 20.73 11.82 11.97
N ARG A 160 19.45 12.04 11.67
CA ARG A 160 18.33 11.80 12.58
C ARG A 160 17.57 10.57 12.11
N TYR A 161 17.13 9.75 13.07
CA TYR A 161 16.43 8.50 12.79
C TYR A 161 15.03 8.52 13.39
N GLY A 162 14.11 7.76 12.81
CA GLY A 162 12.76 7.61 13.32
C GLY A 162 12.12 6.30 12.91
N LEU A 163 11.04 5.93 13.60
CA LEU A 163 10.15 4.86 13.21
C LEU A 163 8.82 5.42 12.74
N VAL A 164 8.29 4.84 11.69
CA VAL A 164 6.91 5.11 11.26
C VAL A 164 5.96 4.48 12.29
N VAL A 165 4.94 5.24 12.74
CA VAL A 165 4.08 4.82 13.85
C VAL A 165 2.73 4.26 13.39
N ARG A 166 2.35 4.53 12.15
CA ARG A 166 1.14 3.98 11.50
C ARG A 166 1.36 3.89 9.99
N ARG A 167 0.45 3.25 9.27
CA ARG A 167 0.47 3.28 7.80
C ARG A 167 0.39 4.72 7.32
N ALA A 168 1.37 5.16 6.56
CA ALA A 168 1.57 6.57 6.20
C ALA A 168 1.90 6.73 4.73
N ALA A 169 1.24 7.69 4.08
CA ALA A 169 1.49 8.04 2.69
C ALA A 169 2.85 8.70 2.49
N LEU A 170 3.54 8.31 1.45
CA LEU A 170 4.71 9.02 0.92
C LEU A 170 4.29 9.89 -0.27
N ARG A 171 4.70 11.16 -0.26
CA ARG A 171 4.24 12.17 -1.22
C ARG A 171 5.38 12.75 -2.04
N THR A 172 5.11 13.10 -3.30
CA THR A 172 6.02 13.85 -4.18
C THR A 172 6.37 15.22 -3.59
N PHE A 173 5.40 15.90 -3.01
CA PHE A 173 5.52 17.22 -2.39
C PHE A 173 4.96 17.20 -0.97
N PRO A 174 5.40 18.14 -0.09
CA PRO A 174 4.89 18.27 1.26
C PRO A 174 3.45 18.82 1.27
N THR A 175 2.49 18.00 0.85
CA THR A 175 1.08 18.40 0.72
C THR A 175 0.13 17.20 0.73
N ASP A 176 -1.05 17.39 1.32
CA ASP A 176 -2.19 16.48 1.21
C ASP A 176 -2.98 16.66 -0.09
N GLN A 177 -2.67 17.70 -0.88
CA GLN A 177 -3.39 17.98 -2.11
C GLN A 177 -3.27 16.82 -3.09
N ARG A 178 -4.40 16.25 -3.47
CA ARG A 178 -4.47 15.25 -4.53
C ARG A 178 -4.50 15.93 -5.89
N VAL A 179 -3.75 15.37 -6.85
CA VAL A 179 -3.70 15.88 -8.23
C VAL A 179 -3.78 14.77 -9.24
N PHE A 180 -4.41 15.06 -10.38
CA PHE A 180 -4.77 14.07 -11.39
C PHE A 180 -4.26 14.46 -12.77
N SER A 181 -4.14 13.47 -13.66
CA SER A 181 -3.68 13.71 -15.05
C SER A 181 -4.78 14.24 -15.94
N THR A 182 -6.04 13.92 -15.65
CA THR A 182 -7.22 14.22 -16.50
C THR A 182 -8.31 14.85 -15.64
N PRO A 183 -9.04 15.88 -16.13
CA PRO A 183 -10.18 16.42 -15.41
C PRO A 183 -11.25 15.36 -15.20
N GLY A 184 -11.75 15.25 -13.96
CA GLY A 184 -12.81 14.31 -13.60
C GLY A 184 -12.36 12.87 -13.34
N ASP A 185 -11.13 12.50 -13.69
CA ASP A 185 -10.52 11.22 -13.29
C ASP A 185 -9.78 11.45 -11.99
N THR A 186 -10.33 10.98 -10.88
CA THR A 186 -9.81 11.17 -9.53
C THR A 186 -9.26 9.90 -8.90
N ASP A 187 -9.03 8.86 -9.69
CA ASP A 187 -8.60 7.56 -9.17
C ASP A 187 -7.09 7.52 -8.87
N ILE A 188 -6.25 8.05 -9.77
CA ILE A 188 -4.80 8.02 -9.61
C ILE A 188 -4.26 9.39 -9.20
N ASP A 189 -3.93 9.54 -7.92
CA ASP A 189 -3.25 10.72 -7.39
C ASP A 189 -1.77 10.74 -7.81
N ARG A 190 -1.39 11.73 -8.61
CA ARG A 190 -0.04 11.87 -9.16
C ARG A 190 1.00 12.43 -8.19
N PHE A 191 0.58 12.82 -6.98
CA PHE A 191 1.49 13.16 -5.90
C PHE A 191 1.63 12.05 -4.85
N GLN A 192 0.92 10.94 -5.01
CA GLN A 192 1.11 9.75 -4.21
C GLN A 192 2.25 8.92 -4.79
N GLU A 193 3.26 8.61 -3.96
CA GLU A 193 4.47 7.87 -4.35
C GLU A 193 4.44 6.43 -3.82
N SER A 194 4.19 6.27 -2.52
CA SER A 194 4.20 4.97 -1.83
C SER A 194 3.54 5.11 -0.47
N ALA A 195 3.61 4.05 0.34
CA ALA A 195 3.36 4.12 1.78
C ALA A 195 4.45 3.41 2.58
N LEU A 196 4.59 3.81 3.85
CA LEU A 196 5.38 3.11 4.85
C LEU A 196 4.46 2.57 5.95
N PHE A 197 4.93 1.53 6.63
CA PHE A 197 4.15 0.78 7.60
C PHE A 197 4.71 0.94 9.02
N PRO A 198 3.92 0.68 10.09
CA PRO A 198 4.40 0.77 11.46
C PRO A 198 5.68 -0.03 11.67
N GLY A 199 6.65 0.58 12.34
CA GLY A 199 7.95 -0.03 12.58
C GLY A 199 8.97 0.10 11.45
N THR A 200 8.61 0.71 10.31
CA THR A 200 9.58 1.00 9.24
C THR A 200 10.60 2.03 9.72
N PRO A 201 11.91 1.71 9.73
CA PRO A 201 12.95 2.66 10.06
C PRO A 201 13.14 3.68 8.93
N VAL A 202 13.35 4.93 9.30
CA VAL A 202 13.64 6.02 8.37
C VAL A 202 14.77 6.91 8.89
N VAL A 203 15.52 7.49 7.96
CA VAL A 203 16.36 8.66 8.21
C VAL A 203 15.53 9.91 7.93
N ILE A 204 15.48 10.85 8.89
CA ILE A 204 14.83 12.14 8.76
C ILE A 204 15.83 13.11 8.15
N ALA A 205 15.70 13.36 6.85
CA ALA A 205 16.70 14.12 6.10
C ALA A 205 16.39 15.62 6.03
N HIS A 206 15.11 16.03 6.05
CA HIS A 206 14.72 17.44 5.96
C HIS A 206 13.30 17.67 6.48
N ALA A 207 12.91 18.91 6.66
CA ALA A 207 11.54 19.31 7.00
C ALA A 207 11.02 20.36 6.00
N SER A 208 9.72 20.32 5.72
CA SER A 208 9.06 21.36 4.93
C SER A 208 9.11 22.73 5.63
N ARG A 209 8.89 23.79 4.88
CA ARG A 209 8.94 25.17 5.39
C ARG A 209 8.00 25.41 6.59
N ASP A 210 6.87 24.76 6.63
CA ASP A 210 5.89 24.84 7.72
C ASP A 210 6.10 23.78 8.83
N GLY A 211 7.09 22.88 8.67
CA GLY A 211 7.39 21.80 9.60
C GLY A 211 6.34 20.67 9.66
N ARG A 212 5.29 20.71 8.84
CA ARG A 212 4.24 19.68 8.81
C ARG A 212 4.66 18.40 8.12
N TRP A 213 5.70 18.46 7.30
CA TRP A 213 6.18 17.32 6.52
C TRP A 213 7.66 17.11 6.77
N LEU A 214 8.04 15.84 6.81
CA LEU A 214 9.44 15.40 6.85
C LEU A 214 9.79 14.76 5.51
N PHE A 215 10.96 15.09 4.97
CA PHE A 215 11.55 14.26 3.92
C PHE A 215 12.30 13.13 4.58
N VAL A 216 11.88 11.91 4.30
CA VAL A 216 12.46 10.71 4.90
C VAL A 216 13.05 9.79 3.85
N VAL A 217 14.09 9.06 4.25
CA VAL A 217 14.69 7.99 3.48
C VAL A 217 14.44 6.69 4.22
N SER A 218 13.67 5.80 3.64
CA SER A 218 13.50 4.42 4.09
C SER A 218 14.43 3.50 3.29
N GLN A 219 14.48 2.21 3.63
CA GLN A 219 15.30 1.25 2.90
C GLN A 219 14.97 1.17 1.39
N ARG A 220 13.71 1.42 1.01
CA ARG A 220 13.19 1.18 -0.35
C ARG A 220 12.67 2.42 -1.06
N TYR A 221 12.55 3.55 -0.36
CA TYR A 221 12.00 4.78 -0.92
C TYR A 221 12.41 6.01 -0.13
N ALA A 222 12.49 7.15 -0.82
CA ALA A 222 12.72 8.46 -0.21
C ALA A 222 11.64 9.43 -0.71
N ALA A 223 10.88 10.07 0.20
CA ALA A 223 9.83 11.03 -0.13
C ALA A 223 9.33 11.79 1.11
N TRP A 224 8.31 12.63 0.93
CA TRP A 224 7.69 13.40 2.00
C TRP A 224 6.65 12.58 2.75
N ILE A 225 6.67 12.66 4.09
CA ILE A 225 5.73 12.01 5.01
C ILE A 225 5.20 13.06 6.00
N ASP A 226 3.97 12.91 6.47
CA ASP A 226 3.44 13.77 7.55
C ASP A 226 4.26 13.58 8.83
N THR A 227 4.66 14.68 9.46
CA THR A 227 5.45 14.67 10.70
C THR A 227 4.79 13.87 11.82
N ARG A 228 3.46 13.78 11.83
CA ARG A 228 2.69 13.02 12.83
C ARG A 228 2.86 11.52 12.71
N ASP A 229 3.34 11.03 11.56
CA ASP A 229 3.47 9.61 11.26
C ASP A 229 4.87 9.04 11.57
N VAL A 230 5.79 9.90 12.04
CA VAL A 230 7.16 9.52 12.40
C VAL A 230 7.47 9.90 13.85
N ALA A 231 8.00 8.95 14.60
CA ALA A 231 8.55 9.19 15.93
C ALA A 231 10.09 9.15 15.86
N GLU A 232 10.73 10.25 16.27
CA GLU A 232 12.19 10.38 16.28
C GLU A 232 12.81 9.65 17.47
N GLY A 233 13.85 8.84 17.22
CA GLY A 233 14.55 8.06 18.24
C GLY A 233 16.04 7.95 17.97
N ASP A 234 16.76 7.35 18.91
CA ASP A 234 18.18 7.06 18.73
C ASP A 234 18.40 6.01 17.63
N ALA A 235 19.55 6.10 16.96
CA ALA A 235 19.89 5.23 15.83
C ALA A 235 19.85 3.73 16.21
N GLY A 236 20.36 3.39 17.40
CA GLY A 236 20.42 2.00 17.87
C GLY A 236 19.04 1.39 18.01
N THR A 237 18.12 2.07 18.69
CA THR A 237 16.73 1.63 18.87
C THR A 237 15.99 1.54 17.52
N VAL A 238 16.12 2.56 16.68
CA VAL A 238 15.41 2.63 15.39
C VAL A 238 15.89 1.53 14.44
N LEU A 239 17.19 1.39 14.25
CA LEU A 239 17.75 0.42 13.30
C LEU A 239 17.59 -1.03 13.78
N ALA A 240 17.60 -1.26 15.10
CA ALA A 240 17.42 -2.58 15.66
C ALA A 240 15.96 -3.05 15.71
N TYR A 241 14.98 -2.15 15.64
CA TYR A 241 13.56 -2.49 15.85
C TYR A 241 13.08 -3.66 15.00
N GLY A 242 13.27 -3.60 13.68
CA GLY A 242 12.86 -4.65 12.75
C GLY A 242 13.65 -5.96 12.85
N ALA A 243 14.81 -5.98 13.54
CA ALA A 243 15.65 -7.15 13.75
C ALA A 243 15.40 -7.83 15.11
N ARG A 244 14.64 -7.21 16.02
CA ARG A 244 14.36 -7.75 17.35
C ARG A 244 13.59 -9.08 17.25
N ALA A 245 13.98 -10.03 18.10
CA ALA A 245 13.35 -11.34 18.24
C ALA A 245 13.07 -11.63 19.72
N PRO A 246 12.02 -12.41 20.04
CA PRO A 246 11.03 -12.97 19.12
C PRO A 246 10.07 -11.90 18.57
N TYR A 247 9.39 -12.21 17.46
CA TYR A 247 8.46 -11.30 16.79
C TYR A 247 7.28 -12.06 16.15
N ARG A 248 6.23 -11.32 15.76
CA ARG A 248 5.21 -11.81 14.83
C ARG A 248 5.44 -11.20 13.45
N LEU A 249 5.34 -12.01 12.41
CA LEU A 249 5.29 -11.56 11.01
C LEU A 249 3.84 -11.58 10.54
N VAL A 250 3.36 -10.49 9.99
CA VAL A 250 2.02 -10.42 9.40
C VAL A 250 2.00 -11.22 8.10
N THR A 251 1.10 -12.20 8.03
CA THR A 251 0.86 -13.06 6.86
C THR A 251 -0.53 -12.86 6.26
N GLY A 252 -1.45 -12.19 6.95
CA GLY A 252 -2.70 -11.68 6.37
C GLY A 252 -2.46 -10.48 5.46
N ALA A 253 -3.38 -10.18 4.55
CA ALA A 253 -3.31 -8.99 3.69
C ALA A 253 -3.17 -7.71 4.55
N ALA A 254 -3.95 -7.63 5.62
CA ALA A 254 -3.80 -6.69 6.72
C ALA A 254 -4.36 -7.29 8.00
N VAL A 255 -3.78 -6.95 9.14
CA VAL A 255 -4.30 -7.28 10.47
C VAL A 255 -4.32 -6.02 11.33
N HIS A 256 -5.06 -6.04 12.44
CA HIS A 256 -5.16 -4.88 13.33
C HIS A 256 -4.88 -5.29 14.77
N THR A 257 -4.25 -4.40 15.52
CA THR A 257 -4.17 -4.54 16.98
C THR A 257 -5.57 -4.44 17.60
N ALA A 258 -5.72 -4.93 18.82
CA ALA A 258 -6.99 -4.83 19.54
C ALA A 258 -7.41 -3.37 19.69
N PHE A 259 -8.72 -3.11 19.53
CA PHE A 259 -9.27 -1.81 19.87
C PHE A 259 -9.13 -1.55 21.38
N THR A 260 -8.60 -0.37 21.74
CA THR A 260 -8.43 0.03 23.14
C THR A 260 -8.57 1.55 23.29
N PRO A 261 -9.63 2.04 23.92
CA PRO A 261 -9.81 3.46 24.18
C PRO A 261 -8.80 4.01 25.20
N GLU A 262 -8.23 3.15 26.06
CA GLU A 262 -7.26 3.53 27.09
C GLU A 262 -5.87 3.85 26.52
N ALA A 263 -5.55 3.33 25.33
CA ALA A 263 -4.28 3.57 24.64
C ALA A 263 -4.50 3.85 23.15
N PRO A 264 -5.05 5.01 22.78
CA PRO A 264 -5.45 5.32 21.40
C PRO A 264 -4.33 5.19 20.38
N ALA A 265 -3.08 5.45 20.78
CA ALA A 265 -1.91 5.40 19.91
C ALA A 265 -1.58 3.98 19.39
N VAL A 266 -2.06 2.94 20.07
CA VAL A 266 -1.86 1.52 19.68
C VAL A 266 -3.18 0.81 19.41
N SER A 267 -4.30 1.53 19.42
CA SER A 267 -5.65 1.02 19.22
C SER A 267 -5.94 0.81 17.73
N ALA A 268 -6.36 -0.39 17.35
CA ALA A 268 -6.76 -0.74 15.98
C ALA A 268 -5.71 -0.32 14.92
N VAL A 269 -4.42 -0.37 15.27
CA VAL A 269 -3.33 -0.05 14.34
C VAL A 269 -3.27 -1.13 13.28
N GLN A 270 -3.36 -0.72 12.02
CA GLN A 270 -3.22 -1.61 10.88
C GLN A 270 -1.75 -2.00 10.68
N LEU A 271 -1.54 -3.28 10.44
CA LEU A 271 -0.26 -3.90 10.09
C LEU A 271 -0.44 -4.68 8.79
N ASP A 272 0.26 -4.27 7.76
CA ASP A 272 0.16 -4.85 6.42
C ASP A 272 1.05 -6.09 6.29
N MET A 273 0.79 -6.96 5.29
CA MET A 273 1.56 -8.17 5.03
C MET A 273 3.06 -7.89 4.96
N GLY A 274 3.87 -8.74 5.58
CA GLY A 274 5.32 -8.60 5.66
C GLY A 274 5.81 -7.71 6.82
N THR A 275 4.91 -7.02 7.55
CA THR A 275 5.29 -6.24 8.73
C THR A 275 5.76 -7.16 9.86
N ARG A 276 6.94 -6.87 10.40
CA ARG A 276 7.50 -7.55 11.59
C ARG A 276 7.21 -6.73 12.83
N VAL A 277 6.62 -7.38 13.84
CA VAL A 277 6.28 -6.71 15.10
C VAL A 277 6.93 -7.48 16.25
N PRO A 278 7.91 -6.88 16.95
CA PRO A 278 8.57 -7.53 18.09
C PRO A 278 7.56 -7.92 19.18
N LEU A 279 7.77 -9.06 19.82
CA LEU A 279 6.98 -9.44 20.98
C LEU A 279 7.41 -8.60 22.19
N ALA A 280 6.41 -8.14 22.94
CA ALA A 280 6.59 -7.50 24.24
C ALA A 280 6.43 -8.52 25.37
N VAL A 281 7.00 -8.21 26.51
CA VAL A 281 6.70 -8.95 27.74
C VAL A 281 5.28 -8.58 28.16
N ALA A 282 4.39 -9.58 28.21
CA ALA A 282 3.02 -9.35 28.69
C ALA A 282 3.07 -8.93 30.17
N PRO A 283 2.14 -8.04 30.61
CA PRO A 283 2.05 -7.70 32.03
C PRO A 283 1.89 -8.96 32.88
N ALA A 284 2.65 -9.05 33.96
CA ALA A 284 2.54 -10.16 34.92
C ALA A 284 1.17 -10.20 35.61
N GLN A 285 0.52 -9.04 35.72
CA GLN A 285 -0.80 -8.88 36.31
C GLN A 285 -1.60 -7.82 35.54
N GLY A 286 -2.91 -8.02 35.46
CA GLY A 286 -3.85 -7.10 34.84
C GLY A 286 -4.01 -7.28 33.31
N PRO A 287 -4.94 -6.53 32.72
CA PRO A 287 -5.23 -6.56 31.29
C PRO A 287 -4.16 -5.82 30.48
N LEU A 288 -3.98 -6.24 29.23
CA LEU A 288 -3.30 -5.49 28.19
C LEU A 288 -4.35 -4.99 27.20
N ASN A 289 -4.40 -3.67 26.96
CA ASN A 289 -5.40 -3.06 26.10
C ASN A 289 -6.85 -3.46 26.47
N GLY A 290 -7.17 -3.43 27.76
CA GLY A 290 -8.49 -3.79 28.27
C GLY A 290 -8.87 -5.27 28.20
N GLN A 291 -7.98 -6.16 27.73
CA GLN A 291 -8.23 -7.58 27.53
C GLN A 291 -7.23 -8.46 28.29
N HIS A 292 -7.62 -9.70 28.55
CA HIS A 292 -6.71 -10.68 29.12
C HIS A 292 -5.57 -11.00 28.14
N PRO A 293 -4.26 -10.88 28.53
CA PRO A 293 -3.14 -11.03 27.59
C PRO A 293 -3.10 -12.38 26.85
N ALA A 294 -3.64 -13.45 27.43
CA ALA A 294 -3.70 -14.76 26.78
C ALA A 294 -4.62 -14.80 25.54
N SER A 295 -5.47 -13.80 25.33
CA SER A 295 -6.34 -13.71 24.13
C SER A 295 -5.60 -13.28 22.86
N GLY A 296 -4.35 -12.83 23.01
CA GLY A 296 -3.53 -12.32 21.90
C GLY A 296 -2.04 -12.55 22.10
N HIS A 297 -1.26 -11.91 21.24
CA HIS A 297 0.18 -11.75 21.39
C HIS A 297 0.45 -10.34 21.89
N ALA A 298 1.18 -10.22 23.02
CA ALA A 298 1.71 -8.93 23.42
C ALA A 298 2.82 -8.55 22.43
N VAL A 299 2.64 -7.44 21.73
CA VAL A 299 3.59 -6.91 20.74
C VAL A 299 4.00 -5.50 21.15
N GLU A 300 5.13 -5.03 20.65
CA GLU A 300 5.64 -3.70 20.93
C GLU A 300 5.55 -2.83 19.68
N LEU A 301 4.83 -1.72 19.76
CA LEU A 301 4.63 -0.79 18.66
C LEU A 301 5.35 0.54 18.91
N PRO A 302 5.87 1.19 17.86
CA PRO A 302 6.36 2.55 17.94
C PRO A 302 5.20 3.52 18.13
N VAL A 303 5.34 4.44 19.05
CA VAL A 303 4.40 5.52 19.35
C VAL A 303 5.16 6.84 19.36
N ARG A 304 4.53 7.90 18.87
CA ARG A 304 5.05 9.25 18.90
C ARG A 304 4.50 9.97 20.13
N ASP A 305 5.38 10.43 21.05
CA ASP A 305 4.98 11.22 22.20
C ASP A 305 4.62 12.68 21.82
N GLY A 306 4.16 13.47 22.79
CA GLY A 306 3.79 14.86 22.59
C GLY A 306 4.95 15.77 22.15
N ALA A 307 6.19 15.34 22.33
CA ALA A 307 7.40 16.04 21.87
C ALA A 307 7.94 15.50 20.54
N GLY A 308 7.27 14.52 19.95
CA GLY A 308 7.68 13.92 18.68
C GLY A 308 8.67 12.76 18.80
N ARG A 309 8.98 12.31 20.04
CA ARG A 309 9.98 11.29 20.30
C ARG A 309 9.37 9.90 20.24
N LEU A 310 10.23 8.93 19.93
CA LEU A 310 9.89 7.52 19.92
C LEU A 310 9.70 6.98 21.33
N VAL A 311 8.56 6.36 21.56
CA VAL A 311 8.26 5.50 22.70
C VAL A 311 7.81 4.16 22.17
N LEU A 312 8.34 3.06 22.69
CA LEU A 312 7.84 1.73 22.37
C LEU A 312 6.76 1.35 23.37
N HIS A 313 5.56 1.02 22.88
CA HIS A 313 4.39 0.78 23.72
C HIS A 313 3.84 -0.63 23.46
N PRO A 314 3.52 -1.40 24.52
CA PRO A 314 2.91 -2.71 24.37
C PRO A 314 1.48 -2.58 23.80
N ALA A 315 1.17 -3.47 22.88
CA ALA A 315 -0.16 -3.60 22.25
C ALA A 315 -0.57 -5.06 22.22
N LEU A 316 -1.87 -5.33 22.16
CA LEU A 316 -2.41 -6.67 22.00
C LEU A 316 -2.73 -6.92 20.52
N LEU A 317 -2.10 -7.93 19.94
CA LEU A 317 -2.45 -8.45 18.62
C LEU A 317 -3.31 -9.70 18.80
N PRO A 318 -4.58 -9.72 18.34
CA PRO A 318 -5.47 -10.86 18.55
C PRO A 318 -4.88 -12.19 18.06
N ARG A 319 -5.14 -13.31 18.74
CA ARG A 319 -4.71 -14.64 18.27
C ARG A 319 -5.33 -15.04 16.93
N SER A 320 -6.48 -14.48 16.58
CA SER A 320 -7.13 -14.66 15.29
C SER A 320 -6.45 -13.89 14.15
N ALA A 321 -5.53 -12.96 14.47
CA ALA A 321 -4.78 -12.24 13.45
C ALA A 321 -3.88 -13.22 12.67
N ASP A 322 -3.97 -13.13 11.34
CA ASP A 322 -3.19 -13.99 10.44
C ASP A 322 -1.71 -13.56 10.46
N THR A 323 -0.94 -14.22 11.33
CA THR A 323 0.48 -13.95 11.58
C THR A 323 1.26 -15.23 11.84
N ALA A 324 2.57 -15.21 11.62
CA ALA A 324 3.48 -16.32 11.87
C ALA A 324 4.63 -15.92 12.82
N ASP A 325 5.33 -16.91 13.42
CA ASP A 325 6.50 -16.69 14.30
C ASP A 325 7.78 -16.33 13.51
N GLY A 326 7.69 -16.30 12.18
CA GLY A 326 8.78 -15.98 11.25
C GLY A 326 8.32 -16.02 9.81
N PRO A 327 9.24 -15.83 8.85
CA PRO A 327 8.92 -15.94 7.43
C PRO A 327 8.35 -17.33 7.09
N LEU A 328 7.32 -17.32 6.26
CA LEU A 328 6.80 -18.59 5.68
C LEU A 328 7.88 -19.19 4.78
N PRO A 329 7.96 -20.53 4.67
CA PRO A 329 8.79 -21.14 3.66
C PRO A 329 8.47 -20.62 2.24
N LEU A 330 9.49 -20.25 1.48
CA LEU A 330 9.31 -19.81 0.10
C LEU A 330 8.96 -21.03 -0.77
N THR A 331 7.68 -21.28 -0.97
CA THR A 331 7.12 -22.41 -1.73
C THR A 331 6.07 -21.92 -2.71
N ARG A 332 5.78 -22.72 -3.75
CA ARG A 332 4.70 -22.37 -4.70
C ARG A 332 3.34 -22.28 -4.01
N ARG A 333 3.07 -23.15 -3.00
CA ARG A 333 1.86 -23.07 -2.17
C ARG A 333 1.74 -21.72 -1.47
N HIS A 334 2.81 -21.27 -0.81
CA HIS A 334 2.76 -19.99 -0.08
C HIS A 334 2.68 -18.80 -1.03
N LEU A 335 3.40 -18.81 -2.16
CA LEU A 335 3.28 -17.74 -3.17
C LEU A 335 1.83 -17.57 -3.63
N ILE A 336 1.18 -18.66 -4.06
CA ILE A 336 -0.21 -18.62 -4.48
C ILE A 336 -1.13 -18.24 -3.32
N GLY A 337 -1.00 -18.91 -2.17
CA GLY A 337 -1.87 -18.69 -1.01
C GLY A 337 -1.83 -17.25 -0.49
N GLN A 338 -0.63 -16.65 -0.42
CA GLN A 338 -0.47 -15.26 0.03
C GLN A 338 -1.03 -14.27 -0.99
N ALA A 339 -0.80 -14.49 -2.28
CA ALA A 339 -1.34 -13.63 -3.32
C ALA A 339 -2.88 -13.60 -3.34
N PHE A 340 -3.51 -14.76 -3.18
CA PHE A 340 -4.97 -14.88 -3.15
C PHE A 340 -5.64 -14.21 -1.94
N LYS A 341 -4.90 -13.86 -0.88
CA LYS A 341 -5.44 -13.08 0.24
C LYS A 341 -5.83 -11.67 -0.15
N PHE A 342 -5.31 -11.17 -1.26
CA PHE A 342 -5.61 -9.85 -1.82
C PHE A 342 -6.66 -9.87 -2.93
N LEU A 343 -7.11 -11.06 -3.37
CA LEU A 343 -8.04 -11.17 -4.51
C LEU A 343 -9.30 -10.32 -4.29
N GLY A 344 -9.56 -9.41 -5.23
CA GLY A 344 -10.67 -8.45 -5.15
C GLY A 344 -10.37 -7.17 -4.37
N GLU A 345 -9.17 -7.01 -3.79
CA GLU A 345 -8.75 -5.72 -3.22
C GLU A 345 -8.67 -4.67 -4.34
N ARG A 346 -9.15 -3.44 -4.05
CA ARG A 346 -9.09 -2.34 -5.01
C ARG A 346 -7.64 -1.96 -5.31
N TYR A 347 -7.36 -1.60 -6.57
CA TYR A 347 -6.08 -1.00 -6.96
C TYR A 347 -5.84 0.33 -6.24
N GLY A 348 -4.66 0.52 -5.65
CA GLY A 348 -4.25 1.74 -4.99
C GLY A 348 -2.88 2.21 -5.46
N TRP A 349 -2.84 3.15 -6.42
CA TRP A 349 -1.59 3.76 -6.87
C TRP A 349 -0.74 4.25 -5.70
N GLY A 350 0.53 3.80 -5.60
CA GLY A 350 1.41 4.18 -4.50
C GLY A 350 0.86 3.81 -3.12
N HIS A 351 0.11 2.71 -3.00
CA HIS A 351 -0.59 2.30 -1.77
C HIS A 351 -1.71 3.26 -1.32
N ASP A 352 -2.27 4.07 -2.22
CA ASP A 352 -3.46 4.88 -1.92
C ASP A 352 -4.67 4.00 -1.55
N TYR A 353 -5.73 4.61 -1.04
CA TYR A 353 -6.99 3.94 -0.64
C TYR A 353 -6.83 2.82 0.38
N ASN A 354 -5.74 2.82 1.15
CA ASN A 354 -5.40 1.72 2.04
C ASN A 354 -5.20 0.37 1.31
N ALA A 355 -4.90 0.42 0.04
CA ALA A 355 -4.73 -0.69 -0.90
C ALA A 355 -3.26 -0.80 -1.38
N ARG A 356 -3.00 -1.47 -2.49
CA ARG A 356 -1.68 -1.66 -3.10
C ARG A 356 -1.72 -1.29 -4.58
N ASP A 357 -0.54 -1.03 -5.15
CA ASP A 357 -0.30 -1.08 -6.59
C ASP A 357 0.37 -2.41 -6.97
N CYS A 358 0.57 -2.63 -8.25
CA CYS A 358 1.10 -3.89 -8.78
C CYS A 358 2.44 -4.32 -8.15
N SER A 359 3.41 -3.40 -8.01
CA SER A 359 4.72 -3.69 -7.42
C SER A 359 4.68 -3.80 -5.89
N GLY A 360 3.80 -3.06 -5.23
CA GLY A 360 3.51 -3.19 -3.81
C GLY A 360 2.93 -4.56 -3.49
N PHE A 361 1.91 -4.99 -4.23
CA PHE A 361 1.29 -6.29 -4.10
C PHE A 361 2.30 -7.44 -4.17
N VAL A 362 3.09 -7.54 -5.24
CA VAL A 362 4.08 -8.62 -5.35
C VAL A 362 5.17 -8.51 -4.27
N SER A 363 5.58 -7.30 -3.91
CA SER A 363 6.57 -7.10 -2.85
C SER A 363 6.10 -7.60 -1.49
N GLU A 364 4.85 -7.37 -1.12
CA GLU A 364 4.29 -7.82 0.16
C GLU A 364 4.11 -9.34 0.17
N VAL A 365 3.66 -9.93 -0.93
CA VAL A 365 3.60 -11.39 -1.06
C VAL A 365 4.97 -12.02 -0.78
N TYR A 366 6.04 -11.54 -1.41
CA TYR A 366 7.40 -12.05 -1.18
C TYR A 366 7.94 -11.71 0.20
N ALA A 367 7.60 -10.54 0.77
CA ALA A 367 8.00 -10.15 2.12
C ALA A 367 7.45 -11.09 3.20
N SER A 368 6.27 -11.69 3.00
CA SER A 368 5.71 -12.69 3.92
C SER A 368 6.58 -13.96 4.03
N MET A 369 7.45 -14.19 3.04
CA MET A 369 8.44 -15.27 2.99
C MET A 369 9.87 -14.76 3.26
N GLY A 370 9.99 -13.51 3.71
CA GLY A 370 11.26 -12.88 4.10
C GLY A 370 12.10 -12.36 2.94
N LEU A 371 11.63 -12.42 1.69
CA LEU A 371 12.36 -11.95 0.53
C LEU A 371 12.00 -10.50 0.21
N VAL A 372 13.00 -9.64 0.06
CA VAL A 372 12.84 -8.22 -0.23
C VAL A 372 12.95 -7.96 -1.72
N LEU A 373 12.04 -7.12 -2.25
CA LEU A 373 12.10 -6.61 -3.63
C LEU A 373 12.24 -5.10 -3.61
N PRO A 374 12.87 -4.47 -4.63
CA PRO A 374 12.79 -3.02 -4.84
C PRO A 374 11.33 -2.53 -4.90
N ARG A 375 11.11 -1.22 -4.67
CA ARG A 375 9.74 -0.70 -4.57
C ARG A 375 9.03 -0.59 -5.92
N ASN A 376 9.69 -0.10 -6.94
CA ASN A 376 9.06 0.21 -8.22
C ASN A 376 9.23 -0.92 -9.24
N THR A 377 8.30 -1.04 -10.18
CA THR A 377 8.38 -2.02 -11.27
C THR A 377 9.66 -1.90 -12.08
N GLY A 378 10.09 -0.66 -12.38
CA GLY A 378 11.33 -0.41 -13.12
C GLY A 378 12.57 -0.87 -12.38
N ASP A 379 12.62 -0.63 -11.06
CA ASP A 379 13.74 -1.04 -10.20
C ASP A 379 13.77 -2.57 -10.04
N GLN A 380 12.61 -3.22 -9.90
CA GLN A 380 12.52 -4.68 -9.86
C GLN A 380 13.01 -5.33 -11.16
N ALA A 381 12.50 -4.86 -12.31
CA ALA A 381 12.89 -5.36 -13.64
C ALA A 381 14.32 -5.01 -14.03
N GLY A 382 14.88 -3.96 -13.44
CA GLY A 382 16.23 -3.46 -13.70
C GLY A 382 17.28 -3.91 -12.70
N SER A 383 16.89 -4.58 -11.61
CA SER A 383 17.79 -4.93 -10.50
C SER A 383 19.04 -5.68 -10.98
N PRO A 384 20.23 -5.25 -10.55
CA PRO A 384 21.46 -5.97 -10.86
C PRO A 384 21.66 -7.22 -9.98
N VAL A 385 20.80 -7.41 -8.99
CA VAL A 385 20.92 -8.47 -7.97
C VAL A 385 19.93 -9.61 -8.17
N LEU A 386 18.70 -9.28 -8.58
CA LEU A 386 17.66 -10.29 -8.83
C LEU A 386 17.97 -11.08 -10.12
N ALA A 387 17.46 -12.30 -10.20
CA ALA A 387 17.56 -13.11 -11.42
C ALA A 387 16.63 -12.55 -12.50
N VAL A 388 17.12 -11.61 -13.29
CA VAL A 388 16.39 -10.91 -14.35
C VAL A 388 16.73 -11.52 -15.71
N ASP A 389 15.73 -12.02 -16.42
CA ASP A 389 15.79 -12.36 -17.84
C ASP A 389 15.21 -11.23 -18.68
N ARG A 390 16.07 -10.51 -19.42
CA ARG A 390 15.67 -9.39 -20.28
C ARG A 390 15.21 -9.90 -21.64
N LEU A 391 13.99 -9.54 -22.01
CA LEU A 391 13.32 -10.01 -23.22
C LEU A 391 13.57 -9.02 -24.38
N GLY A 392 14.63 -9.27 -25.16
CA GLY A 392 15.06 -8.35 -26.23
C GLY A 392 14.22 -8.44 -27.50
N ASP A 393 13.89 -9.65 -27.97
CA ASP A 393 13.21 -9.89 -29.23
C ASP A 393 12.01 -10.85 -29.09
N ALA A 394 11.23 -11.00 -30.16
CA ALA A 394 10.02 -11.80 -30.16
C ALA A 394 10.28 -13.30 -29.94
N VAL A 395 11.36 -13.84 -30.50
CA VAL A 395 11.70 -15.27 -30.37
C VAL A 395 12.07 -15.57 -28.92
N ARG A 396 12.91 -14.74 -28.33
CA ARG A 396 13.30 -14.87 -26.92
C ARG A 396 12.10 -14.75 -26.00
N ARG A 397 11.19 -13.79 -26.27
CA ARG A 397 9.94 -13.66 -25.51
C ARG A 397 9.09 -14.92 -25.58
N ASP A 398 8.87 -15.48 -26.75
CA ASP A 398 8.02 -16.66 -26.91
C ASP A 398 8.59 -17.89 -26.17
N VAL A 399 9.91 -18.11 -26.27
CA VAL A 399 10.60 -19.17 -25.50
C VAL A 399 10.45 -18.93 -24.00
N ALA A 400 10.67 -17.70 -23.53
CA ALA A 400 10.59 -17.37 -22.11
C ALA A 400 9.16 -17.51 -21.57
N MET A 401 8.13 -17.13 -22.35
CA MET A 401 6.72 -17.32 -21.98
C MET A 401 6.32 -18.80 -21.86
N GLY A 402 6.96 -19.67 -22.64
CA GLY A 402 6.77 -21.13 -22.53
C GLY A 402 7.41 -21.77 -21.28
N ALA A 403 8.39 -21.07 -20.68
CA ALA A 403 9.18 -21.56 -19.53
C ALA A 403 8.78 -20.90 -18.20
N LEU A 404 7.63 -20.22 -18.15
CA LEU A 404 7.16 -19.55 -16.93
C LEU A 404 6.82 -20.55 -15.82
N GLU A 405 7.26 -20.23 -14.61
CA GLU A 405 6.97 -21.01 -13.41
C GLU A 405 6.17 -20.19 -12.39
N VAL A 406 5.53 -20.88 -11.44
CA VAL A 406 4.82 -20.20 -10.33
C VAL A 406 5.79 -19.35 -9.53
N GLY A 407 5.44 -18.07 -9.37
CA GLY A 407 6.25 -17.06 -8.70
C GLY A 407 7.10 -16.19 -9.65
N ASP A 408 7.25 -16.57 -10.93
CA ASP A 408 7.86 -15.66 -11.89
C ASP A 408 7.09 -14.35 -11.99
N LEU A 409 7.80 -13.25 -12.06
CA LEU A 409 7.25 -11.91 -12.22
C LEU A 409 7.46 -11.45 -13.66
N VAL A 410 6.37 -11.24 -14.39
CA VAL A 410 6.39 -10.77 -15.79
C VAL A 410 6.18 -9.25 -15.80
N TYR A 411 7.10 -8.53 -16.40
CA TYR A 411 7.08 -7.06 -16.49
C TYR A 411 6.73 -6.59 -17.89
N VAL A 412 5.78 -5.68 -17.95
CA VAL A 412 5.46 -4.86 -19.13
C VAL A 412 5.64 -3.39 -18.76
N PRO A 413 5.68 -2.43 -19.71
CA PRO A 413 5.80 -1.01 -19.37
C PRO A 413 4.78 -0.56 -18.32
N GLY A 414 5.28 -0.18 -17.12
CA GLY A 414 4.47 0.34 -16.02
C GLY A 414 3.69 -0.69 -15.20
N HIS A 415 3.88 -2.01 -15.43
CA HIS A 415 3.12 -3.03 -14.72
C HIS A 415 3.92 -4.32 -14.47
N VAL A 416 3.53 -5.04 -13.40
CA VAL A 416 4.06 -6.37 -13.04
C VAL A 416 2.93 -7.33 -12.72
N MET A 417 3.10 -8.60 -13.11
CA MET A 417 2.16 -9.69 -12.91
C MET A 417 2.91 -10.91 -12.35
N MET A 418 2.32 -11.60 -11.38
CA MET A 418 2.90 -12.83 -10.80
C MET A 418 2.25 -14.07 -11.43
N VAL A 419 3.04 -14.97 -11.97
CA VAL A 419 2.59 -16.25 -12.51
C VAL A 419 2.11 -17.15 -11.38
N ILE A 420 0.91 -17.73 -11.54
CA ILE A 420 0.32 -18.67 -10.56
C ILE A 420 0.16 -20.09 -11.09
N GLY A 421 0.41 -20.32 -12.37
CA GLY A 421 0.36 -21.64 -12.99
C GLY A 421 -0.13 -21.62 -14.42
N HIS A 422 -0.45 -22.81 -14.93
CA HIS A 422 -0.97 -23.02 -16.27
C HIS A 422 -2.31 -23.75 -16.21
N ALA A 423 -3.21 -23.39 -17.11
CA ALA A 423 -4.46 -24.10 -17.38
C ALA A 423 -4.71 -24.09 -18.88
N ASP A 424 -5.12 -25.26 -19.43
CA ASP A 424 -5.40 -25.44 -20.86
C ASP A 424 -4.24 -25.01 -21.79
N GLY A 425 -2.99 -25.18 -21.32
CA GLY A 425 -1.77 -24.80 -22.04
C GLY A 425 -1.43 -23.31 -21.97
N GLU A 426 -2.23 -22.50 -21.24
CA GLU A 426 -2.04 -21.06 -21.10
C GLU A 426 -1.49 -20.68 -19.72
N PRO A 427 -0.54 -19.73 -19.62
CA PRO A 427 -0.09 -19.19 -18.36
C PRO A 427 -1.12 -18.22 -17.77
N PHE A 428 -1.38 -18.35 -16.47
CA PHE A 428 -2.23 -17.45 -15.71
C PHE A 428 -1.42 -16.67 -14.68
N VAL A 429 -1.83 -15.44 -14.50
CA VAL A 429 -1.21 -14.49 -13.55
C VAL A 429 -2.25 -13.95 -12.58
N ILE A 430 -1.78 -13.62 -11.38
CA ILE A 430 -2.50 -12.76 -10.44
C ILE A 430 -1.77 -11.43 -10.36
N HIS A 431 -2.50 -10.34 -10.45
CA HIS A 431 -1.91 -9.01 -10.47
C HIS A 431 -2.88 -7.96 -9.95
N ASP A 432 -2.34 -6.88 -9.43
CA ASP A 432 -3.11 -5.71 -9.02
C ASP A 432 -3.03 -4.66 -10.13
N ILE A 433 -4.15 -4.41 -10.80
CA ILE A 433 -4.21 -3.62 -12.04
C ILE A 433 -5.32 -2.58 -11.99
N HIS A 434 -5.00 -1.34 -12.42
CA HIS A 434 -5.99 -0.27 -12.55
C HIS A 434 -6.97 -0.51 -13.70
N GLY A 435 -6.49 -1.02 -14.85
CA GLY A 435 -7.31 -1.33 -15.99
C GLY A 435 -6.57 -2.15 -17.02
N GLY A 436 -7.32 -2.81 -17.90
CA GLY A 436 -6.77 -3.63 -18.97
C GLY A 436 -7.84 -3.90 -20.01
N GLY A 437 -7.45 -4.51 -21.12
CA GLY A 437 -8.32 -4.94 -22.17
C GLY A 437 -8.13 -6.41 -22.54
N GLN A 438 -9.07 -6.96 -23.28
CA GLN A 438 -8.98 -8.24 -23.96
C GLN A 438 -9.55 -8.12 -25.38
N ARG A 439 -9.21 -9.07 -26.26
CA ARG A 439 -9.85 -9.11 -27.58
C ARG A 439 -11.26 -9.66 -27.44
N GLY A 440 -12.22 -8.94 -28.01
CA GLY A 440 -13.58 -9.41 -28.20
C GLY A 440 -13.70 -10.42 -29.32
N THR A 441 -14.86 -11.09 -29.45
CA THR A 441 -15.15 -12.06 -30.52
C THR A 441 -15.05 -11.45 -31.92
N GLY A 442 -15.24 -10.14 -32.07
CA GLY A 442 -15.05 -9.39 -33.29
C GLY A 442 -13.65 -8.89 -33.58
N GLY A 443 -12.68 -9.18 -32.68
CA GLY A 443 -11.28 -8.73 -32.78
C GLY A 443 -11.06 -7.30 -32.25
N ASP A 444 -12.09 -6.61 -31.81
CA ASP A 444 -12.01 -5.32 -31.13
C ASP A 444 -11.42 -5.43 -29.72
N VAL A 445 -10.97 -4.31 -29.17
CA VAL A 445 -10.50 -4.25 -27.78
C VAL A 445 -11.69 -3.99 -26.85
N VAL A 446 -11.97 -4.97 -25.99
CA VAL A 446 -12.95 -4.83 -24.92
C VAL A 446 -12.23 -4.42 -23.64
N ARG A 447 -12.52 -3.22 -23.14
CA ARG A 447 -11.96 -2.75 -21.87
C ARG A 447 -12.58 -3.51 -20.70
N LEU A 448 -11.71 -4.03 -19.85
CA LEU A 448 -12.06 -4.67 -18.58
C LEU A 448 -11.94 -3.65 -17.47
N GLY A 449 -13.00 -3.38 -16.75
CA GLY A 449 -12.99 -2.50 -15.57
C GLY A 449 -12.43 -3.22 -14.34
N LEU A 450 -11.16 -3.68 -14.38
CA LEU A 450 -10.59 -4.56 -13.37
C LEU A 450 -10.39 -3.85 -12.03
N ASN A 451 -9.66 -2.76 -12.02
CA ASN A 451 -9.37 -1.86 -10.89
C ASN A 451 -9.15 -2.58 -9.54
N GLY A 452 -8.29 -3.58 -9.52
CA GLY A 452 -7.98 -4.37 -8.34
C GLY A 452 -7.18 -5.62 -8.62
N VAL A 453 -7.01 -6.43 -7.58
CA VAL A 453 -6.32 -7.71 -7.65
C VAL A 453 -7.22 -8.74 -8.33
N VAL A 454 -6.73 -9.30 -9.43
CA VAL A 454 -7.49 -10.18 -10.31
C VAL A 454 -6.61 -11.28 -10.88
N VAL A 455 -7.24 -12.41 -11.24
CA VAL A 455 -6.61 -13.46 -12.03
C VAL A 455 -6.99 -13.30 -13.50
N THR A 456 -6.00 -13.41 -14.39
CA THR A 456 -6.21 -13.36 -15.84
C THR A 456 -5.32 -14.35 -16.58
N SER A 457 -5.72 -14.78 -17.78
CA SER A 457 -4.79 -15.37 -18.73
C SER A 457 -3.79 -14.32 -19.18
N LEU A 458 -2.50 -14.61 -19.12
CA LEU A 458 -1.45 -13.69 -19.52
C LEU A 458 -1.53 -13.33 -21.01
N ARG A 459 -1.82 -14.31 -21.87
CA ARG A 459 -1.96 -14.09 -23.33
C ARG A 459 -3.27 -13.42 -23.72
N GLY A 460 -4.28 -13.45 -22.83
CA GLY A 460 -5.58 -12.82 -23.06
C GLY A 460 -5.56 -11.29 -22.89
N LEU A 461 -4.58 -10.75 -22.19
CA LEU A 461 -4.50 -9.31 -21.93
C LEU A 461 -3.94 -8.54 -23.12
N VAL A 462 -4.57 -7.40 -23.44
CA VAL A 462 -4.12 -6.44 -24.45
C VAL A 462 -4.08 -5.02 -23.91
N PHE A 463 -3.18 -4.21 -24.46
CA PHE A 463 -3.16 -2.76 -24.25
C PHE A 463 -4.30 -2.08 -25.00
N ASP A 464 -4.51 -0.80 -24.75
CA ASP A 464 -5.56 0.00 -25.40
C ASP A 464 -5.47 0.04 -26.93
N ASP A 465 -4.27 -0.16 -27.49
CA ASP A 465 -4.02 -0.24 -28.94
C ASP A 465 -4.15 -1.66 -29.50
N GLY A 466 -4.61 -2.61 -28.69
CA GLY A 466 -4.80 -4.00 -29.06
C GLY A 466 -3.52 -4.86 -29.09
N THR A 467 -2.36 -4.31 -28.76
CA THR A 467 -1.12 -5.08 -28.65
C THR A 467 -1.19 -6.02 -27.42
N PRO A 468 -0.93 -7.33 -27.59
CA PRO A 468 -0.87 -8.26 -26.46
C PRO A 468 0.19 -7.85 -25.40
N TYR A 469 -0.11 -8.09 -24.13
CA TYR A 469 0.86 -7.83 -23.04
C TYR A 469 2.14 -8.61 -23.25
N VAL A 470 2.06 -9.86 -23.69
CA VAL A 470 3.22 -10.70 -23.96
C VAL A 470 4.17 -10.09 -25.02
N ASP A 471 3.66 -9.37 -26.00
CA ASP A 471 4.46 -8.74 -27.06
C ASP A 471 5.25 -7.52 -26.55
N ARG A 472 4.81 -6.92 -25.43
CA ARG A 472 5.50 -5.82 -24.77
C ARG A 472 6.18 -6.22 -23.46
N ALA A 473 6.25 -7.52 -23.17
CA ALA A 473 7.00 -7.98 -22.01
C ALA A 473 8.48 -7.61 -22.16
N THR A 474 9.03 -6.96 -21.14
CA THR A 474 10.39 -6.42 -21.12
C THR A 474 11.35 -7.28 -20.33
N ALA A 475 10.86 -7.94 -19.29
CA ALA A 475 11.64 -8.81 -18.41
C ALA A 475 10.77 -9.86 -17.72
N ILE A 476 11.41 -10.97 -17.37
CA ILE A 476 10.93 -11.92 -16.36
C ILE A 476 11.93 -11.88 -15.22
N VAL A 477 11.44 -11.72 -14.00
CA VAL A 477 12.26 -11.82 -12.78
C VAL A 477 11.86 -13.08 -12.03
N ARG A 478 12.85 -13.85 -11.59
CA ARG A 478 12.69 -15.03 -10.75
C ARG A 478 13.19 -14.76 -9.33
N PRO A 479 12.39 -14.18 -8.44
CA PRO A 479 12.89 -13.78 -7.12
C PRO A 479 13.34 -14.97 -6.26
N ALA A 480 12.78 -16.16 -6.52
CA ALA A 480 13.14 -17.40 -5.83
C ALA A 480 14.47 -18.02 -6.32
N ASP A 481 15.01 -17.59 -7.47
CA ASP A 481 16.33 -17.99 -7.95
C ASP A 481 17.39 -17.14 -7.24
N VAL A 482 17.62 -17.48 -5.98
CA VAL A 482 18.58 -16.79 -5.09
C VAL A 482 20.01 -17.28 -5.41
N ARG A 483 20.89 -16.39 -5.87
CA ARG A 483 22.28 -16.67 -6.28
C ARG A 483 23.29 -16.26 -5.23
#